data_5e0c3ecbe5caea35d06f75af944d6494
#
_entry.id   5e0c3ecbe5caea35d06f75af944d6494
#
_cell.length_a   1.000
_cell.length_b   1.000
_cell.length_c   1.000
_cell.angle_alpha   90.00
_cell.angle_beta   90.00
_cell.angle_gamma   90.00
#
_symmetry.space_group_name_H-M   'P 1'
#
loop_
_entity.id
_entity.type
_entity.pdbx_description
1 polymer ?
#
loop_
_entity_poly.entity_id
_entity_poly.type
_entity_poly.pdbx_seq_one_letter_code
_entity_poly.pdbx_strand_id
1 'polypeptide(L)'
;MTALILPRPTLDEGCFASVPVFTDEALFEACGVRIAFTMRAGGVSEGPYASLNLGSHVQDDLDKVLQNRALLFSALAPSVAESEEALIVPKQVHGDMVLAVEAVSEVTSVQSQAAEGADGIIVSAREVGALLCFADCVPVIIVLPTGRFAVVHAGWRGVKNEISA
;
A
#
# COMPACT_ATOMS: atom_id res chain seq x y z
N MET A 1 -16.28 18.35 21.08
CA MET A 1 -16.03 17.43 19.96
C MET A 1 -15.68 16.08 20.56
N THR A 2 -16.51 15.06 20.35
CA THR A 2 -16.20 13.69 20.81
C THR A 2 -15.05 13.16 19.96
N ALA A 3 -13.98 12.71 20.61
CA ALA A 3 -12.87 12.10 19.88
C ALA A 3 -13.40 10.85 19.14
N LEU A 4 -13.16 10.76 17.84
CA LEU A 4 -13.46 9.56 17.07
C LEU A 4 -12.48 8.48 17.53
N ILE A 5 -13.01 7.39 18.06
CA ILE A 5 -12.22 6.23 18.49
C ILE A 5 -12.35 5.19 17.40
N LEU A 6 -11.22 4.77 16.84
CA LEU A 6 -11.20 3.66 15.87
C LEU A 6 -11.56 2.33 16.54
N PRO A 7 -12.18 1.41 15.81
CA PRO A 7 -12.40 0.05 16.30
C PRO A 7 -11.05 -0.64 16.58
N ARG A 8 -11.10 -1.69 17.40
CA ARG A 8 -9.92 -2.56 17.55
C ARG A 8 -9.60 -3.20 16.20
N PRO A 9 -8.35 -3.15 15.71
CA PRO A 9 -8.01 -3.74 14.43
C PRO A 9 -8.32 -5.24 14.39
N THR A 10 -9.03 -5.65 13.33
CA THR A 10 -9.29 -7.05 13.00
C THR A 10 -8.97 -7.26 11.53
N LEU A 11 -8.23 -8.34 11.22
CA LEU A 11 -7.91 -8.69 9.85
C LEU A 11 -8.67 -9.97 9.51
N ASP A 12 -9.68 -9.83 8.67
CA ASP A 12 -10.51 -10.93 8.21
C ASP A 12 -10.18 -11.27 6.75
N GLU A 13 -10.34 -12.54 6.39
CA GLU A 13 -10.21 -12.96 5.00
C GLU A 13 -11.32 -12.32 4.15
N GLY A 14 -10.92 -11.75 3.02
CA GLY A 14 -11.81 -11.12 2.05
C GLY A 14 -11.33 -11.33 0.63
N CYS A 15 -12.03 -10.72 -0.30
CA CYS A 15 -11.67 -10.76 -1.71
C CYS A 15 -12.05 -9.42 -2.38
N PHE A 16 -11.09 -8.78 -3.02
CA PHE A 16 -11.35 -7.63 -3.88
C PHE A 16 -11.19 -8.05 -5.34
N ALA A 17 -12.31 -8.06 -6.08
CA ALA A 17 -12.40 -8.69 -7.39
C ALA A 17 -11.94 -10.17 -7.32
N SER A 18 -10.82 -10.52 -8.01
CA SER A 18 -10.22 -11.87 -7.99
C SER A 18 -9.08 -12.03 -6.98
N VAL A 19 -8.75 -10.98 -6.20
CA VAL A 19 -7.57 -10.95 -5.31
C VAL A 19 -7.98 -11.30 -3.88
N PRO A 20 -7.55 -12.46 -3.34
CA PRO A 20 -7.73 -12.77 -1.93
C PRO A 20 -6.85 -11.85 -1.07
N VAL A 21 -7.44 -11.36 0.01
CA VAL A 21 -6.79 -10.39 0.92
C VAL A 21 -7.14 -10.67 2.37
N PHE A 22 -6.34 -10.11 3.28
CA PHE A 22 -6.79 -9.79 4.64
C PHE A 22 -7.08 -8.29 4.70
N THR A 23 -8.27 -7.92 5.20
CA THR A 23 -8.78 -6.55 5.26
C THR A 23 -9.50 -6.28 6.57
N ASP A 24 -9.80 -5.01 6.87
CA ASP A 24 -10.58 -4.59 8.03
C ASP A 24 -11.72 -3.68 7.56
N GLU A 25 -12.91 -4.25 7.39
CA GLU A 25 -14.09 -3.51 6.95
C GLU A 25 -14.61 -2.55 8.04
N ALA A 26 -14.48 -2.91 9.33
CA ALA A 26 -14.88 -2.02 10.42
C ALA A 26 -14.02 -0.75 10.48
N LEU A 27 -12.73 -0.87 10.18
CA LEU A 27 -11.84 0.28 10.03
C LEU A 27 -12.26 1.15 8.84
N PHE A 28 -12.56 0.53 7.69
CA PHE A 28 -13.02 1.26 6.52
C PHE A 28 -14.32 2.03 6.79
N GLU A 29 -15.31 1.41 7.43
CA GLU A 29 -16.56 2.06 7.81
C GLU A 29 -16.33 3.23 8.79
N ALA A 30 -15.37 3.11 9.71
CA ALA A 30 -15.09 4.10 10.72
C ALA A 30 -14.36 5.35 10.19
N CYS A 31 -13.42 5.20 9.26
CA CYS A 31 -12.52 6.30 8.84
C CYS A 31 -12.28 6.42 7.35
N GLY A 32 -12.84 5.52 6.52
CA GLY A 32 -12.71 5.54 5.06
C GLY A 32 -11.35 5.08 4.54
N VAL A 33 -10.50 4.50 5.40
CA VAL A 33 -9.21 3.93 4.99
C VAL A 33 -9.38 2.45 4.72
N ARG A 34 -9.15 2.05 3.47
CA ARG A 34 -9.18 0.65 3.07
C ARG A 34 -7.75 0.08 3.12
N ILE A 35 -7.59 -0.99 3.86
CA ILE A 35 -6.32 -1.73 3.94
C ILE A 35 -6.47 -3.10 3.27
N ALA A 36 -5.38 -3.59 2.68
CA ALA A 36 -5.33 -4.92 2.11
C ALA A 36 -3.92 -5.52 2.24
N PHE A 37 -3.83 -6.65 2.88
CA PHE A 37 -2.67 -7.54 2.77
C PHE A 37 -3.00 -8.61 1.75
N THR A 38 -2.46 -8.49 0.54
CA THR A 38 -2.78 -9.39 -0.56
C THR A 38 -2.10 -10.74 -0.39
N MET A 39 -2.78 -11.79 -0.82
CA MET A 39 -2.17 -13.09 -1.06
C MET A 39 -1.53 -13.10 -2.46
N ARG A 40 -0.83 -14.17 -2.78
CA ARG A 40 -0.13 -14.29 -4.08
C ARG A 40 -1.03 -14.68 -5.25
N ALA A 41 -2.30 -14.97 -5.04
CA ALA A 41 -3.25 -15.40 -6.06
C ALA A 41 -4.05 -14.22 -6.66
N GLY A 42 -4.66 -14.44 -7.83
CA GLY A 42 -5.61 -13.50 -8.41
C GLY A 42 -5.03 -12.54 -9.45
N GLY A 43 -3.75 -12.66 -9.79
CA GLY A 43 -3.08 -11.85 -10.81
C GLY A 43 -2.77 -12.60 -12.11
N VAL A 44 -1.93 -11.99 -12.96
CA VAL A 44 -1.61 -12.45 -14.32
C VAL A 44 -0.15 -12.88 -14.51
N SER A 45 0.70 -12.73 -13.49
CA SER A 45 2.09 -13.21 -13.56
C SER A 45 2.15 -14.73 -13.59
N GLU A 46 3.21 -15.28 -14.18
CA GLU A 46 3.37 -16.70 -14.42
C GLU A 46 4.65 -17.27 -13.80
N GLY A 47 4.82 -18.59 -13.88
CA GLY A 47 6.01 -19.29 -13.41
C GLY A 47 6.30 -19.03 -11.93
N PRO A 48 7.51 -18.63 -11.53
CA PRO A 48 7.87 -18.41 -10.12
C PRO A 48 7.11 -17.24 -9.51
N TYR A 49 6.57 -16.33 -10.33
CA TYR A 49 5.85 -15.12 -9.90
C TYR A 49 4.33 -15.29 -9.87
N ALA A 50 3.82 -16.48 -10.19
CA ALA A 50 2.39 -16.74 -10.24
C ALA A 50 1.71 -16.53 -8.87
N SER A 51 0.67 -15.69 -8.86
CA SER A 51 0.11 -14.97 -9.98
C SER A 51 0.05 -13.44 -9.74
N LEU A 52 -0.03 -12.95 -8.50
CA LEU A 52 -0.17 -11.54 -8.14
C LEU A 52 1.18 -10.97 -7.69
N ASN A 53 2.17 -10.96 -8.57
CA ASN A 53 3.40 -10.24 -8.27
C ASN A 53 3.20 -8.74 -8.46
N LEU A 54 3.51 -7.96 -7.43
CA LEU A 54 3.38 -6.49 -7.39
C LEU A 54 4.74 -5.79 -7.39
N GLY A 55 5.83 -6.57 -7.28
CA GLY A 55 7.21 -6.07 -7.19
C GLY A 55 7.85 -5.94 -8.56
N SER A 56 8.21 -4.72 -8.96
CA SER A 56 8.93 -4.44 -10.22
C SER A 56 10.45 -4.61 -10.11
N HIS A 57 10.97 -4.91 -8.94
CA HIS A 57 12.41 -5.08 -8.67
C HIS A 57 12.90 -6.52 -8.83
N VAL A 58 12.01 -7.44 -9.18
CA VAL A 58 12.31 -8.84 -9.48
C VAL A 58 12.31 -9.07 -11.00
N GLN A 59 12.74 -10.26 -11.46
CA GLN A 59 12.86 -10.58 -12.89
C GLN A 59 11.53 -11.08 -13.49
N ASP A 60 10.42 -10.45 -13.14
CA ASP A 60 9.12 -10.70 -13.76
C ASP A 60 8.88 -9.74 -14.94
N ASP A 61 7.93 -10.07 -15.79
CA ASP A 61 7.46 -9.19 -16.86
C ASP A 61 6.82 -7.94 -16.27
N LEU A 62 7.40 -6.78 -16.58
CA LEU A 62 6.95 -5.50 -16.04
C LEU A 62 5.49 -5.19 -16.42
N ASP A 63 5.07 -5.55 -17.63
CA ASP A 63 3.68 -5.32 -18.07
C ASP A 63 2.70 -6.13 -17.21
N LYS A 64 3.06 -7.36 -16.83
CA LYS A 64 2.25 -8.17 -15.91
C LYS A 64 2.22 -7.59 -14.50
N VAL A 65 3.34 -7.07 -14.01
CA VAL A 65 3.38 -6.39 -12.71
C VAL A 65 2.48 -5.15 -12.70
N LEU A 66 2.53 -4.34 -13.76
CA LEU A 66 1.66 -3.16 -13.89
C LEU A 66 0.17 -3.55 -14.00
N GLN A 67 -0.16 -4.59 -14.75
CA GLN A 67 -1.51 -5.14 -14.81
C GLN A 67 -2.00 -5.62 -13.43
N ASN A 68 -1.15 -6.30 -12.66
CA ASN A 68 -1.48 -6.73 -11.29
C ASN A 68 -1.74 -5.54 -10.36
N ARG A 69 -0.93 -4.48 -10.45
CA ARG A 69 -1.13 -3.24 -9.68
C ARG A 69 -2.44 -2.55 -10.05
N ALA A 70 -2.72 -2.41 -11.35
CA ALA A 70 -3.97 -1.83 -11.83
C ALA A 70 -5.20 -2.64 -11.36
N LEU A 71 -5.14 -3.96 -11.48
CA LEU A 71 -6.20 -4.87 -11.03
C LEU A 71 -6.47 -4.69 -9.52
N LEU A 72 -5.43 -4.68 -8.71
CA LEU A 72 -5.55 -4.50 -7.27
C LEU A 72 -6.10 -3.11 -6.92
N PHE A 73 -5.54 -2.05 -7.49
CA PHE A 73 -5.92 -0.68 -7.15
C PHE A 73 -7.36 -0.37 -7.57
N SER A 74 -7.77 -0.79 -8.77
CA SER A 74 -9.16 -0.63 -9.23
C SER A 74 -10.17 -1.37 -8.35
N ALA A 75 -9.79 -2.52 -7.79
CA ALA A 75 -10.63 -3.28 -6.88
C ALA A 75 -10.74 -2.64 -5.48
N LEU A 76 -9.66 -2.01 -5.01
CA LEU A 76 -9.63 -1.31 -3.71
C LEU A 76 -10.30 0.06 -3.74
N ALA A 77 -10.18 0.78 -4.83
CA ALA A 77 -10.66 2.15 -4.99
C ALA A 77 -11.47 2.33 -6.29
N PRO A 78 -12.64 1.69 -6.43
CA PRO A 78 -13.41 1.70 -7.67
C PRO A 78 -13.86 3.10 -8.11
N SER A 79 -13.96 4.06 -7.17
CA SER A 79 -14.27 5.47 -7.48
C SER A 79 -13.09 6.26 -8.05
N VAL A 80 -11.88 5.72 -7.93
CA VAL A 80 -10.61 6.37 -8.35
C VAL A 80 -9.96 5.58 -9.49
N ALA A 81 -10.60 4.50 -9.94
CA ALA A 81 -10.04 3.48 -10.85
C ALA A 81 -9.55 3.98 -12.21
N GLU A 82 -9.78 5.25 -12.57
CA GLU A 82 -9.25 5.84 -13.80
C GLU A 82 -7.82 6.39 -13.68
N SER A 83 -7.21 6.36 -12.47
CA SER A 83 -5.86 6.89 -12.29
C SER A 83 -4.96 5.98 -11.45
N GLU A 84 -4.24 5.06 -12.12
CA GLU A 84 -2.99 4.50 -11.57
C GLU A 84 -2.03 5.62 -11.10
N GLU A 85 -2.25 6.83 -11.57
CA GLU A 85 -1.56 8.07 -11.20
C GLU A 85 -1.66 8.39 -9.70
N ALA A 86 -2.67 7.86 -8.99
CA ALA A 86 -2.85 8.08 -7.56
C ALA A 86 -2.22 7.00 -6.66
N LEU A 87 -1.50 6.02 -7.22
CA LEU A 87 -0.83 4.97 -6.46
C LEU A 87 0.67 5.27 -6.29
N ILE A 88 1.14 5.39 -5.04
CA ILE A 88 2.56 5.57 -4.73
C ILE A 88 3.17 4.20 -4.42
N VAL A 89 4.18 3.80 -5.19
CA VAL A 89 4.91 2.54 -5.02
C VAL A 89 6.39 2.86 -4.88
N PRO A 90 6.95 2.92 -3.66
CA PRO A 90 8.34 3.27 -3.47
C PRO A 90 9.28 2.13 -3.86
N LYS A 91 10.48 2.49 -4.27
CA LYS A 91 11.61 1.58 -4.32
C LYS A 91 12.09 1.34 -2.89
N GLN A 92 11.73 0.20 -2.33
CA GLN A 92 12.13 -0.18 -0.97
C GLN A 92 13.64 -0.50 -0.93
N VAL A 93 14.36 0.18 -0.08
CA VAL A 93 15.84 0.10 0.03
C VAL A 93 16.31 -0.41 1.39
N HIS A 94 15.38 -0.80 2.27
CA HIS A 94 15.62 -1.18 3.67
C HIS A 94 16.26 -0.06 4.48
N GLY A 95 15.91 1.18 4.14
CA GLY A 95 16.34 2.41 4.81
C GLY A 95 15.32 2.89 5.85
N ASP A 96 15.37 4.17 6.12
CA ASP A 96 14.53 4.88 7.09
C ASP A 96 13.82 6.10 6.47
N MET A 97 13.93 6.29 5.14
CA MET A 97 13.27 7.38 4.45
C MET A 97 11.74 7.16 4.43
N VAL A 98 11.03 8.15 4.95
CA VAL A 98 9.57 8.22 4.91
C VAL A 98 9.16 9.46 4.14
N LEU A 99 8.32 9.31 3.13
CA LEU A 99 7.77 10.39 2.33
C LEU A 99 6.33 10.67 2.75
N ALA A 100 5.89 11.92 2.60
CA ALA A 100 4.52 12.32 2.90
C ALA A 100 3.85 12.89 1.65
N VAL A 101 2.56 12.60 1.47
CA VAL A 101 1.68 13.21 0.48
C VAL A 101 0.47 13.82 1.18
N GLU A 102 0.33 15.12 1.09
CA GLU A 102 -0.75 15.87 1.76
C GLU A 102 -1.88 16.25 0.80
N ALA A 103 -1.57 16.39 -0.49
CA ALA A 103 -2.53 16.75 -1.54
C ALA A 103 -2.33 15.90 -2.81
N VAL A 104 -3.40 15.68 -3.56
CA VAL A 104 -3.35 14.93 -4.84
C VAL A 104 -2.36 15.57 -5.83
N SER A 105 -2.24 16.88 -5.83
CA SER A 105 -1.29 17.62 -6.68
C SER A 105 0.18 17.29 -6.42
N GLU A 106 0.51 16.68 -5.28
CA GLU A 106 1.87 16.30 -4.89
C GLU A 106 2.24 14.89 -5.35
N VAL A 107 1.25 14.07 -5.76
CA VAL A 107 1.43 12.64 -6.05
C VAL A 107 2.58 12.40 -7.02
N THR A 108 2.60 13.07 -8.17
CA THR A 108 3.65 12.90 -9.19
C THR A 108 5.04 13.23 -8.64
N SER A 109 5.15 14.28 -7.81
CA SER A 109 6.41 14.66 -7.18
C SER A 109 6.86 13.61 -6.16
N VAL A 110 5.92 13.11 -5.34
CA VAL A 110 6.20 12.06 -4.34
C VAL A 110 6.53 10.72 -5.01
N GLN A 111 5.85 10.37 -6.11
CA GLN A 111 6.20 9.18 -6.92
C GLN A 111 7.64 9.25 -7.44
N SER A 112 8.07 10.42 -7.92
CA SER A 112 9.44 10.62 -8.40
C SER A 112 10.46 10.45 -7.26
N GLN A 113 10.18 11.00 -6.08
CA GLN A 113 11.03 10.82 -4.89
C GLN A 113 11.04 9.37 -4.40
N ALA A 114 9.87 8.72 -4.41
CA ALA A 114 9.72 7.33 -4.03
C ALA A 114 10.50 6.36 -4.93
N ALA A 115 10.65 6.69 -6.21
CA ALA A 115 11.47 5.94 -7.16
C ALA A 115 12.97 5.99 -6.85
N GLU A 116 13.45 7.04 -6.17
CA GLU A 116 14.85 7.13 -5.71
C GLU A 116 15.11 6.21 -4.50
N GLY A 117 14.11 6.04 -3.62
CA GLY A 117 14.15 5.11 -2.49
C GLY A 117 13.38 5.62 -1.28
N ALA A 118 12.45 4.82 -0.79
CA ALA A 118 11.77 5.05 0.48
C ALA A 118 11.23 3.73 1.05
N ASP A 119 11.10 3.66 2.36
CA ASP A 119 10.58 2.50 3.08
C ASP A 119 9.33 2.84 3.89
N GLY A 120 8.83 4.07 3.79
CA GLY A 120 7.56 4.48 4.37
C GLY A 120 6.87 5.57 3.56
N ILE A 121 5.54 5.55 3.55
CA ILE A 121 4.69 6.58 2.92
C ILE A 121 3.61 6.99 3.91
N ILE A 122 3.51 8.28 4.19
CA ILE A 122 2.41 8.89 4.94
C ILE A 122 1.44 9.50 3.95
N VAL A 123 0.17 9.14 4.04
CA VAL A 123 -0.88 9.63 3.17
C VAL A 123 -1.90 10.42 3.97
N SER A 124 -2.03 11.69 3.65
CA SER A 124 -3.06 12.61 4.17
C SER A 124 -4.09 12.98 3.10
N ALA A 125 -3.69 12.89 1.83
CA ALA A 125 -4.55 13.16 0.69
C ALA A 125 -5.62 12.07 0.54
N ARG A 126 -6.86 12.47 0.20
CA ARG A 126 -7.91 11.52 -0.16
C ARG A 126 -7.66 10.94 -1.54
N GLU A 127 -8.17 9.72 -1.77
CA GLU A 127 -8.11 9.05 -3.08
C GLU A 127 -6.67 8.75 -3.54
N VAL A 128 -5.71 8.73 -2.62
CA VAL A 128 -4.33 8.34 -2.87
C VAL A 128 -4.05 7.03 -2.16
N GLY A 129 -3.45 6.09 -2.89
CA GLY A 129 -3.02 4.79 -2.39
C GLY A 129 -1.51 4.71 -2.20
N ALA A 130 -1.06 3.84 -1.30
CA ALA A 130 0.34 3.47 -1.16
C ALA A 130 0.47 1.95 -1.14
N LEU A 131 1.47 1.42 -1.87
CA LEU A 131 1.70 -0.02 -2.00
C LEU A 131 3.15 -0.33 -1.63
N LEU A 132 3.33 -1.26 -0.70
CA LEU A 132 4.63 -1.83 -0.36
C LEU A 132 4.63 -3.34 -0.61
N CYS A 133 5.77 -3.89 -1.01
CA CYS A 133 5.95 -5.31 -1.27
C CYS A 133 6.72 -5.96 -0.11
N PHE A 134 6.28 -7.14 0.31
CA PHE A 134 6.87 -7.88 1.41
C PHE A 134 7.13 -9.33 1.01
N ALA A 135 8.19 -9.90 1.55
CA ALA A 135 8.48 -11.32 1.51
C ALA A 135 8.69 -11.86 2.94
N ASP A 136 9.64 -11.26 3.68
CA ASP A 136 10.05 -11.68 5.02
C ASP A 136 10.15 -10.53 6.03
N CYS A 137 10.09 -9.29 5.55
CA CYS A 137 10.04 -8.10 6.42
C CYS A 137 8.64 -7.88 7.00
N VAL A 138 8.54 -7.08 8.06
CA VAL A 138 7.27 -6.80 8.75
C VAL A 138 6.57 -5.63 8.07
N PRO A 139 5.33 -5.80 7.55
CA PRO A 139 4.50 -4.69 7.15
C PRO A 139 3.90 -3.99 8.38
N VAL A 140 3.96 -2.67 8.41
CA VAL A 140 3.29 -1.86 9.45
C VAL A 140 2.34 -0.89 8.76
N ILE A 141 1.08 -0.89 9.17
CA ILE A 141 0.08 0.10 8.74
C ILE A 141 -0.40 0.83 9.99
N ILE A 142 -0.31 2.16 9.96
CA ILE A 142 -0.77 3.05 11.02
C ILE A 142 -1.93 3.86 10.46
N VAL A 143 -3.09 3.83 11.12
CA VAL A 143 -4.28 4.58 10.69
C VAL A 143 -4.73 5.51 11.80
N LEU A 144 -5.00 6.75 11.43
CA LEU A 144 -5.55 7.76 12.33
C LEU A 144 -7.08 7.92 12.14
N PRO A 145 -7.82 8.31 13.19
CA PRO A 145 -9.26 8.55 13.09
C PRO A 145 -9.66 9.60 12.04
N THR A 146 -8.72 10.42 11.61
CA THR A 146 -8.93 11.44 10.56
C THR A 146 -8.94 10.89 9.14
N GLY A 147 -8.70 9.58 8.95
CA GLY A 147 -8.51 8.96 7.63
C GLY A 147 -7.10 9.13 7.05
N ARG A 148 -6.16 9.69 7.82
CA ARG A 148 -4.74 9.67 7.48
C ARG A 148 -4.17 8.29 7.78
N PHE A 149 -3.21 7.85 6.98
CA PHE A 149 -2.53 6.59 7.24
C PHE A 149 -1.06 6.63 6.85
N ALA A 150 -0.30 5.69 7.37
CA ALA A 150 1.05 5.41 6.92
C ALA A 150 1.21 3.92 6.64
N VAL A 151 2.03 3.61 5.64
CA VAL A 151 2.52 2.25 5.37
C VAL A 151 4.03 2.24 5.51
N VAL A 152 4.57 1.27 6.23
CA VAL A 152 6.00 1.21 6.55
C VAL A 152 6.54 -0.19 6.30
N HIS A 153 7.62 -0.27 5.56
CA HIS A 153 8.43 -1.46 5.38
C HIS A 153 9.44 -1.57 6.52
N ALA A 154 9.06 -2.25 7.60
CA ALA A 154 9.93 -2.46 8.75
C ALA A 154 10.93 -3.61 8.49
N GLY A 155 11.88 -3.37 7.60
CA GLY A 155 13.06 -4.21 7.42
C GLY A 155 14.03 -4.02 8.60
N TRP A 156 14.90 -5.00 8.87
CA TRP A 156 15.77 -4.98 10.06
C TRP A 156 16.68 -3.74 10.16
N ARG A 157 17.11 -3.19 9.01
CA ARG A 157 17.93 -1.96 8.98
C ARG A 157 17.09 -0.73 9.31
N GLY A 158 15.89 -0.62 8.72
CA GLY A 158 14.96 0.46 9.02
C GLY A 158 14.55 0.46 10.50
N VAL A 159 14.26 -0.70 11.06
CA VAL A 159 13.94 -0.83 12.50
C VAL A 159 15.12 -0.39 13.37
N LYS A 160 16.35 -0.74 13.01
CA LYS A 160 17.55 -0.28 13.70
C LYS A 160 17.72 1.24 13.63
N ASN A 161 17.26 1.86 12.54
CA ASN A 161 17.29 3.30 12.30
C ASN A 161 15.98 4.00 12.73
N GLU A 162 15.11 3.31 13.45
CA GLU A 162 13.87 3.85 14.04
C GLU A 162 12.82 4.32 13.02
N ILE A 163 12.72 3.67 11.83
CA ILE A 163 11.75 4.05 10.78
C ILE A 163 10.30 4.09 11.25
N SER A 164 9.96 3.36 12.30
CA SER A 164 8.60 3.23 12.87
C SER A 164 8.42 3.97 14.20
N ALA A 165 9.37 4.79 14.61
CA ALA A 165 9.37 5.53 15.87
C ALA A 165 8.62 6.87 15.79
#